data_b2ad8475337573c527c4d73f17458785
#
_entry.id   b2ad8475337573c527c4d73f17458785
#
_cell.length_a   1.000
_cell.length_b   1.000
_cell.length_c   1.000
_cell.angle_alpha   90.00
_cell.angle_beta   90.00
_cell.angle_gamma   90.00
#
_symmetry.space_group_name_H-M   'P 1'
#
loop_
_entity.id
_entity.type
_entity.pdbx_description
1 polymer ?
#
loop_
_entity_poly.entity_id
_entity_poly.type
_entity_poly.pdbx_seq_one_letter_code
_entity_poly.pdbx_strand_id
1 'polypeptide(L)'
;LIAELNTHRALSKNLSSSRAIPVGKFSAIDSFKPAQWLKNRPGMMAKKEEIEKTERAEEIWSNIIEACKTGSELLSELGLHKQWTNRPNDWHNVAKGVLSGTDWNNFIWLRDDEAAQPEFQELAHNISGLLKSNKPEILGEDEWHVPYVVNTKKDGVMAYFDQSGRQLTVDDAIKLSSSCCAQVSYRNLDQSLEKALDIYEKLLGMPKKHASPLEHVATPIRLRTEPWNPLTWQDGSTHVRKNGWLCSGNLRGWVQYRQLIPHHTNWG
;
A
#
# COMPACT_ATOMS: atom_id res chain seq x y z
N LEU A 1 6.58 -10.12 7.31
CA LEU A 1 5.29 -9.64 6.73
C LEU A 1 5.47 -8.87 5.41
N ILE A 2 6.28 -7.79 5.36
CA ILE A 2 6.42 -6.96 4.15
C ILE A 2 6.98 -7.79 2.97
N ALA A 3 7.96 -8.64 3.19
CA ALA A 3 8.52 -9.49 2.15
C ALA A 3 7.46 -10.45 1.58
N GLU A 4 6.65 -11.08 2.43
CA GLU A 4 5.56 -11.95 2.02
C GLU A 4 4.42 -11.18 1.35
N LEU A 5 4.05 -10.00 1.88
CA LEU A 5 3.06 -9.14 1.24
C LEU A 5 3.48 -8.78 -0.20
N ASN A 6 4.78 -8.62 -0.45
CA ASN A 6 5.32 -8.33 -1.78
C ASN A 6 5.18 -9.50 -2.77
N THR A 7 4.94 -10.73 -2.32
CA THR A 7 4.66 -11.87 -3.20
C THR A 7 3.26 -11.78 -3.82
N HIS A 8 2.33 -11.04 -3.20
CA HIS A 8 0.96 -10.84 -3.70
C HIS A 8 0.93 -9.74 -4.77
N ARG A 9 1.25 -10.11 -6.02
CA ARG A 9 1.40 -9.19 -7.16
C ARG A 9 0.07 -8.57 -7.64
N ALA A 10 -1.07 -9.15 -7.24
CA ALA A 10 -2.39 -8.62 -7.56
C ALA A 10 -2.75 -7.33 -6.78
N LEU A 11 -1.91 -6.96 -5.80
CA LEU A 11 -2.11 -5.77 -4.97
C LEU A 11 -1.09 -4.68 -5.32
N SER A 12 -1.54 -3.45 -5.55
CA SER A 12 -0.69 -2.26 -5.54
C SER A 12 -0.36 -1.89 -4.10
N LYS A 13 0.89 -1.51 -3.85
CA LYS A 13 1.42 -1.29 -2.50
C LYS A 13 2.34 -0.09 -2.43
N ASN A 14 2.02 0.85 -1.55
CA ASN A 14 2.96 1.86 -1.09
C ASN A 14 3.14 1.72 0.41
N LEU A 15 4.38 1.51 0.85
CA LEU A 15 4.73 1.25 2.24
C LEU A 15 5.68 2.33 2.74
N SER A 16 5.69 2.55 4.05
CA SER A 16 6.67 3.44 4.69
C SER A 16 8.09 2.96 4.42
N SER A 17 8.98 3.91 4.13
CA SER A 17 10.33 3.63 3.67
C SER A 17 11.38 4.10 4.66
N SER A 18 12.27 3.20 5.07
CA SER A 18 13.43 3.53 5.91
C SER A 18 14.32 4.61 5.31
N ARG A 19 14.40 4.69 3.97
CA ARG A 19 15.21 5.71 3.29
C ARG A 19 14.63 7.13 3.40
N ALA A 20 13.31 7.24 3.61
CA ALA A 20 12.61 8.51 3.63
C ALA A 20 12.63 9.18 5.02
N ILE A 21 12.73 8.39 6.09
CA ILE A 21 12.54 8.83 7.47
C ILE A 21 13.90 9.16 8.11
N PRO A 22 14.05 10.28 8.86
CA PRO A 22 15.24 10.56 9.64
C PRO A 22 15.52 9.47 10.70
N VAL A 23 16.81 9.19 11.00
CA VAL A 23 17.23 8.07 11.86
C VAL A 23 16.56 8.10 13.23
N GLY A 24 16.62 9.19 13.97
CA GLY A 24 16.00 9.29 15.29
C GLY A 24 14.47 9.10 15.29
N LYS A 25 13.79 9.54 14.22
CA LYS A 25 12.34 9.27 14.05
C LYS A 25 12.08 7.82 13.67
N PHE A 26 13.00 7.18 12.97
CA PHE A 26 12.87 5.79 12.55
C PHE A 26 13.12 4.83 13.72
N SER A 27 14.12 5.10 14.56
CA SER A 27 14.41 4.35 15.79
C SER A 27 13.27 4.46 16.83
N ALA A 28 12.52 5.57 16.82
CA ALA A 28 11.39 5.79 17.72
C ALA A 28 10.08 5.09 17.28
N ILE A 29 10.07 4.41 16.13
CA ILE A 29 8.90 3.66 15.66
C ILE A 29 8.67 2.43 16.56
N ASP A 30 7.40 2.11 16.81
CA ASP A 30 7.02 0.90 17.54
C ASP A 30 7.62 -0.33 16.88
N SER A 31 8.15 -1.19 17.71
CA SER A 31 8.80 -2.42 17.29
C SER A 31 7.82 -3.58 17.31
N PHE A 32 7.91 -4.42 16.29
CA PHE A 32 7.16 -5.66 16.21
C PHE A 32 7.65 -6.67 17.23
N LYS A 33 6.71 -7.34 17.88
CA LYS A 33 6.94 -8.56 18.67
C LYS A 33 6.03 -9.66 18.13
N PRO A 34 6.50 -10.92 18.07
CA PRO A 34 5.62 -12.05 17.77
C PRO A 34 4.42 -12.09 18.70
N ALA A 35 3.23 -12.31 18.15
CA ALA A 35 2.02 -12.51 18.95
C ALA A 35 2.05 -13.83 19.71
N GLN A 36 2.80 -14.83 19.20
CA GLN A 36 2.95 -16.16 19.79
C GLN A 36 4.39 -16.65 19.63
N TRP A 37 4.95 -17.24 20.67
CA TRP A 37 6.29 -17.82 20.70
C TRP A 37 6.25 -19.31 20.40
N LEU A 38 6.06 -19.68 19.15
CA LEU A 38 5.77 -21.03 18.72
C LEU A 38 7.01 -21.92 18.69
N LYS A 39 6.83 -23.22 19.08
CA LYS A 39 7.89 -24.24 19.06
C LYS A 39 8.41 -24.50 17.66
N ASN A 40 9.73 -24.64 17.54
CA ASN A 40 10.39 -25.09 16.32
C ASN A 40 9.95 -26.51 15.95
N ARG A 41 9.57 -26.72 14.70
CA ARG A 41 9.18 -28.01 14.12
C ARG A 41 9.67 -28.10 12.67
N PRO A 42 9.83 -29.31 12.11
CA PRO A 42 10.09 -29.48 10.69
C PRO A 42 8.93 -28.91 9.83
N GLY A 43 9.28 -28.23 8.72
CA GLY A 43 8.34 -27.58 7.82
C GLY A 43 8.27 -26.06 8.02
N MET A 44 7.50 -25.38 7.16
CA MET A 44 7.35 -23.92 7.20
C MET A 44 6.27 -23.43 8.17
N MET A 45 5.42 -24.32 8.66
CA MET A 45 4.30 -23.99 9.54
C MET A 45 4.68 -24.32 10.99
N ALA A 46 4.59 -23.33 11.87
CA ALA A 46 4.58 -23.55 13.29
C ALA A 46 3.16 -23.99 13.72
N LYS A 47 3.03 -25.14 14.39
CA LYS A 47 1.76 -25.49 15.05
C LYS A 47 1.54 -24.53 16.22
N LYS A 48 0.28 -24.30 16.61
CA LYS A 48 -0.13 -23.40 17.71
C LYS A 48 0.27 -23.95 19.10
N GLU A 49 1.55 -24.26 19.27
CA GLU A 49 2.12 -24.75 20.52
C GLU A 49 3.32 -23.86 20.87
N GLU A 50 3.21 -23.13 21.97
CA GLU A 50 4.25 -22.21 22.42
C GLU A 50 5.40 -22.94 23.13
N ILE A 51 6.56 -22.29 23.13
CA ILE A 51 7.71 -22.71 23.95
C ILE A 51 7.41 -22.47 25.43
N GLU A 52 8.09 -23.22 26.31
CA GLU A 52 7.88 -23.10 27.77
C GLU A 52 8.44 -21.78 28.35
N LYS A 53 9.47 -21.21 27.73
CA LYS A 53 10.17 -20.02 28.23
C LYS A 53 9.88 -18.77 27.38
N THR A 54 8.61 -18.42 27.24
CA THR A 54 8.16 -17.27 26.41
C THR A 54 8.75 -15.95 26.91
N GLU A 55 8.80 -15.71 28.22
CA GLU A 55 9.37 -14.48 28.81
C GLU A 55 10.86 -14.31 28.44
N ARG A 56 11.63 -15.41 28.44
CA ARG A 56 13.04 -15.37 28.05
C ARG A 56 13.21 -15.10 26.56
N ALA A 57 12.33 -15.63 25.71
CA ALA A 57 12.33 -15.34 24.28
C ALA A 57 12.02 -13.86 24.02
N GLU A 58 11.05 -13.29 24.73
CA GLU A 58 10.68 -11.89 24.64
C GLU A 58 11.83 -10.97 25.09
N GLU A 59 12.51 -11.31 26.17
CA GLU A 59 13.70 -10.57 26.65
C GLU A 59 14.82 -10.55 25.60
N ILE A 60 15.15 -11.73 25.03
CA ILE A 60 16.16 -11.84 23.97
C ILE A 60 15.76 -11.03 22.75
N TRP A 61 14.50 -11.13 22.32
CA TRP A 61 13.97 -10.36 21.19
C TRP A 61 14.09 -8.86 21.39
N SER A 62 13.74 -8.39 22.60
CA SER A 62 13.85 -6.98 22.98
C SER A 62 15.30 -6.49 22.97
N ASN A 63 16.25 -7.30 23.45
CA ASN A 63 17.67 -6.97 23.43
C ASN A 63 18.23 -6.89 22.00
N ILE A 64 17.75 -7.74 21.08
CA ILE A 64 18.13 -7.66 19.65
C ILE A 64 17.63 -6.36 19.03
N ILE A 65 16.38 -5.98 19.31
CA ILE A 65 15.79 -4.71 18.84
C ILE A 65 16.62 -3.53 19.36
N GLU A 66 16.96 -3.50 20.63
CA GLU A 66 17.72 -2.42 21.22
C GLU A 66 19.12 -2.30 20.62
N ALA A 67 19.79 -3.44 20.39
CA ALA A 67 21.07 -3.46 19.69
C ALA A 67 20.98 -2.91 18.27
N CYS A 68 19.87 -3.19 17.54
CA CYS A 68 19.65 -2.63 16.21
C CYS A 68 19.45 -1.10 16.25
N LYS A 69 18.68 -0.60 17.22
CA LYS A 69 18.46 0.85 17.41
C LYS A 69 19.76 1.58 17.73
N THR A 70 20.48 1.11 18.73
CA THR A 70 21.77 1.66 19.12
C THR A 70 22.79 1.63 17.98
N GLY A 71 22.87 0.50 17.25
CA GLY A 71 23.75 0.39 16.09
C GLY A 71 23.41 1.39 14.98
N SER A 72 22.12 1.63 14.72
CA SER A 72 21.67 2.63 13.74
C SER A 72 22.05 4.06 14.14
N GLU A 73 21.96 4.39 15.42
CA GLU A 73 22.33 5.71 15.94
C GLU A 73 23.84 5.93 15.85
N LEU A 74 24.66 4.96 16.28
CA LEU A 74 26.11 5.02 16.17
C LEU A 74 26.60 5.15 14.71
N LEU A 75 25.97 4.41 13.78
CA LEU A 75 26.26 4.56 12.35
C LEU A 75 25.89 5.94 11.82
N SER A 76 24.82 6.54 12.34
CA SER A 76 24.40 7.90 11.99
C SER A 76 25.41 8.95 12.52
N GLU A 77 25.92 8.77 13.72
CA GLU A 77 26.96 9.64 14.30
C GLU A 77 28.27 9.63 13.49
N LEU A 78 28.58 8.49 12.86
CA LEU A 78 29.70 8.37 11.91
C LEU A 78 29.43 9.06 10.56
N GLY A 79 28.25 9.65 10.36
CA GLY A 79 27.87 10.33 9.11
C GLY A 79 27.37 9.40 8.00
N LEU A 80 27.08 8.13 8.29
CA LEU A 80 26.52 7.22 7.29
C LEU A 80 25.09 7.66 6.89
N HIS A 81 24.81 7.61 5.58
CA HIS A 81 23.51 8.06 5.07
C HIS A 81 22.35 7.17 5.56
N LYS A 82 21.21 7.78 5.88
CA LYS A 82 20.02 7.14 6.46
C LYS A 82 19.48 5.93 5.67
N GLN A 83 19.74 5.82 4.38
CA GLN A 83 19.37 4.64 3.61
C GLN A 83 20.06 3.36 4.05
N TRP A 84 21.17 3.48 4.80
CA TRP A 84 21.95 2.37 5.37
C TRP A 84 21.75 2.28 6.87
N THR A 85 21.84 3.42 7.58
CA THR A 85 21.72 3.44 9.04
C THR A 85 20.36 2.95 9.55
N ASN A 86 19.27 3.14 8.79
CA ASN A 86 17.96 2.65 9.18
C ASN A 86 17.73 1.15 8.89
N ARG A 87 18.60 0.50 8.09
CA ARG A 87 18.41 -0.91 7.69
C ARG A 87 18.37 -1.91 8.85
N PRO A 88 19.17 -1.77 9.91
CA PRO A 88 19.06 -2.66 11.07
C PRO A 88 17.66 -2.66 11.70
N ASN A 89 16.91 -1.56 11.57
CA ASN A 89 15.56 -1.43 12.16
C ASN A 89 14.41 -1.86 11.21
N ASP A 90 14.69 -2.15 9.93
CA ASP A 90 13.65 -2.46 8.94
C ASP A 90 12.82 -3.71 9.30
N TRP A 91 13.44 -4.71 9.91
CA TRP A 91 12.78 -5.99 10.17
C TRP A 91 11.81 -5.97 11.36
N HIS A 92 12.03 -5.07 12.31
CA HIS A 92 11.21 -4.99 13.52
C HIS A 92 10.29 -3.77 13.59
N ASN A 93 10.49 -2.76 12.75
CA ASN A 93 9.63 -1.57 12.78
C ASN A 93 8.27 -1.83 12.15
N VAL A 94 7.22 -1.37 12.83
CA VAL A 94 5.86 -1.38 12.29
C VAL A 94 5.78 -0.46 11.07
N ALA A 95 5.33 -0.98 9.94
CA ALA A 95 5.19 -0.23 8.70
C ALA A 95 3.75 0.27 8.51
N LYS A 96 3.61 1.51 8.03
CA LYS A 96 2.35 2.02 7.48
C LYS A 96 2.31 1.73 5.97
N GLY A 97 1.13 1.41 5.45
CA GLY A 97 0.96 1.11 4.05
C GLY A 97 -0.40 1.46 3.51
N VAL A 98 -0.49 1.73 2.22
CA VAL A 98 -1.71 1.73 1.44
C VAL A 98 -1.67 0.57 0.46
N LEU A 99 -2.77 -0.18 0.42
CA LEU A 99 -2.95 -1.35 -0.43
C LEU A 99 -4.20 -1.14 -1.27
N SER A 100 -4.12 -1.41 -2.57
CA SER A 100 -5.26 -1.38 -3.47
C SER A 100 -5.26 -2.61 -4.37
N GLY A 101 -6.43 -3.16 -4.60
CA GLY A 101 -6.59 -4.34 -5.45
C GLY A 101 -8.04 -4.68 -5.70
N THR A 102 -8.27 -5.49 -6.73
CA THR A 102 -9.57 -6.03 -7.12
C THR A 102 -9.69 -7.53 -6.87
N ASP A 103 -8.57 -8.20 -6.59
CA ASP A 103 -8.49 -9.66 -6.43
C ASP A 103 -8.03 -10.03 -5.01
N TRP A 104 -8.85 -9.71 -4.03
CA TRP A 104 -8.58 -10.01 -2.62
C TRP A 104 -8.80 -11.48 -2.25
N ASN A 105 -9.66 -12.20 -3.00
CA ASN A 105 -10.06 -13.55 -2.64
C ASN A 105 -8.88 -14.52 -2.51
N ASN A 106 -7.90 -14.46 -3.43
CA ASN A 106 -6.73 -15.32 -3.35
C ASN A 106 -5.81 -14.96 -2.17
N PHE A 107 -5.69 -13.68 -1.85
CA PHE A 107 -4.92 -13.23 -0.69
C PHE A 107 -5.57 -13.74 0.61
N ILE A 108 -6.88 -13.53 0.76
CA ILE A 108 -7.65 -13.98 1.93
C ILE A 108 -7.58 -15.50 2.07
N TRP A 109 -7.84 -16.24 0.98
CA TRP A 109 -7.80 -17.70 0.99
C TRP A 109 -6.44 -18.26 1.42
N LEU A 110 -5.33 -17.65 0.99
CA LEU A 110 -3.98 -18.10 1.33
C LEU A 110 -3.53 -17.65 2.73
N ARG A 111 -4.04 -16.56 3.26
CA ARG A 111 -3.48 -15.90 4.45
C ARG A 111 -4.43 -15.87 5.64
N ASP A 112 -5.74 -15.92 5.43
CA ASP A 112 -6.74 -16.15 6.51
C ASP A 112 -6.89 -17.66 6.73
N ASP A 113 -5.76 -18.33 7.00
CA ASP A 113 -5.62 -19.77 7.15
C ASP A 113 -4.70 -20.08 8.33
N GLU A 114 -4.98 -21.17 9.05
CA GLU A 114 -4.21 -21.58 10.24
C GLU A 114 -2.75 -21.92 9.95
N ALA A 115 -2.44 -22.24 8.70
CA ALA A 115 -1.07 -22.52 8.24
C ALA A 115 -0.25 -21.25 7.98
N ALA A 116 -0.90 -20.07 7.92
CA ALA A 116 -0.20 -18.81 7.77
C ALA A 116 0.49 -18.40 9.08
N GLN A 117 1.53 -17.56 8.95
CA GLN A 117 2.13 -16.93 10.12
C GLN A 117 1.06 -16.13 10.89
N PRO A 118 0.98 -16.23 12.23
CA PRO A 118 -0.12 -15.66 13.03
C PRO A 118 -0.44 -14.19 12.71
N GLU A 119 0.59 -13.35 12.61
CA GLU A 119 0.41 -11.93 12.35
C GLU A 119 -0.08 -11.65 10.91
N PHE A 120 0.27 -12.53 9.97
CA PHE A 120 -0.19 -12.41 8.60
C PHE A 120 -1.61 -12.94 8.43
N GLN A 121 -1.96 -13.98 9.20
CA GLN A 121 -3.33 -14.46 9.33
C GLN A 121 -4.24 -13.37 9.91
N GLU A 122 -3.82 -12.73 10.99
CA GLU A 122 -4.56 -11.64 11.62
C GLU A 122 -4.79 -10.47 10.63
N LEU A 123 -3.76 -10.07 9.89
CA LEU A 123 -3.88 -9.04 8.86
C LEU A 123 -4.92 -9.44 7.80
N ALA A 124 -4.87 -10.66 7.31
CA ALA A 124 -5.80 -11.14 6.28
C ALA A 124 -7.24 -11.26 6.83
N HIS A 125 -7.39 -11.72 8.07
CA HIS A 125 -8.65 -11.79 8.77
C HIS A 125 -9.30 -10.41 8.92
N ASN A 126 -8.53 -9.43 9.37
CA ASN A 126 -9.00 -8.05 9.54
C ASN A 126 -9.40 -7.43 8.19
N ILE A 127 -8.62 -7.63 7.13
CA ILE A 127 -8.98 -7.19 5.78
C ILE A 127 -10.27 -7.87 5.30
N SER A 128 -10.41 -9.18 5.51
CA SER A 128 -11.61 -9.94 5.18
C SER A 128 -12.85 -9.39 5.91
N GLY A 129 -12.70 -9.12 7.22
CA GLY A 129 -13.74 -8.53 8.05
C GLY A 129 -14.19 -7.15 7.53
N LEU A 130 -13.24 -6.28 7.22
CA LEU A 130 -13.52 -4.95 6.68
C LEU A 130 -14.22 -5.02 5.31
N LEU A 131 -13.77 -5.89 4.41
CA LEU A 131 -14.40 -6.07 3.10
C LEU A 131 -15.85 -6.58 3.19
N LYS A 132 -16.16 -7.43 4.19
CA LYS A 132 -17.51 -7.95 4.43
C LYS A 132 -18.43 -6.94 5.11
N SER A 133 -17.91 -6.15 6.03
CA SER A 133 -18.70 -5.18 6.80
C SER A 133 -18.88 -3.84 6.09
N ASN A 134 -17.98 -3.48 5.19
CA ASN A 134 -18.05 -2.23 4.45
C ASN A 134 -19.12 -2.30 3.36
N LYS A 135 -19.90 -1.24 3.25
CA LYS A 135 -20.83 -1.05 2.12
C LYS A 135 -20.12 -0.25 1.03
N PRO A 136 -19.63 -0.90 -0.05
CA PRO A 136 -18.90 -0.21 -1.08
C PRO A 136 -19.79 0.79 -1.81
N GLU A 137 -19.22 1.92 -2.20
CA GLU A 137 -19.86 2.86 -3.09
C GLU A 137 -19.73 2.40 -4.54
N ILE A 138 -20.82 2.46 -5.28
CA ILE A 138 -20.84 2.10 -6.71
C ILE A 138 -20.46 3.33 -7.51
N LEU A 139 -19.31 3.27 -8.18
CA LEU A 139 -18.83 4.32 -9.08
C LEU A 139 -19.37 4.09 -10.49
N GLY A 140 -19.84 5.17 -11.11
CA GLY A 140 -20.21 5.21 -12.52
C GLY A 140 -19.03 5.46 -13.44
N GLU A 141 -19.30 5.54 -14.75
CA GLU A 141 -18.33 5.95 -15.76
C GLU A 141 -17.79 7.35 -15.43
N ASP A 142 -16.48 7.55 -15.58
CA ASP A 142 -15.78 8.81 -15.30
C ASP A 142 -15.79 9.27 -13.83
N GLU A 143 -16.35 8.48 -12.90
CA GLU A 143 -16.17 8.68 -11.46
C GLU A 143 -14.89 7.99 -10.97
N TRP A 144 -14.23 8.56 -9.95
CA TRP A 144 -12.91 8.12 -9.51
C TRP A 144 -12.89 7.59 -8.09
N HIS A 145 -12.23 6.45 -7.91
CA HIS A 145 -11.77 5.98 -6.61
C HIS A 145 -10.50 6.77 -6.24
N VAL A 146 -10.59 7.55 -5.19
CA VAL A 146 -9.56 8.49 -4.74
C VAL A 146 -9.33 8.31 -3.23
N PRO A 147 -8.44 7.38 -2.80
CA PRO A 147 -8.13 7.21 -1.40
C PRO A 147 -7.76 8.53 -0.72
N TYR A 148 -8.08 8.67 0.57
CA TYR A 148 -7.86 9.89 1.38
C TYR A 148 -8.71 11.12 1.02
N VAL A 149 -9.47 11.10 -0.07
CA VAL A 149 -10.40 12.14 -0.45
C VAL A 149 -11.80 11.76 0.03
N VAL A 150 -12.51 12.69 0.63
CA VAL A 150 -13.90 12.49 1.00
C VAL A 150 -14.75 12.61 -0.26
N ASN A 151 -15.60 11.62 -0.51
CA ASN A 151 -16.52 11.62 -1.65
C ASN A 151 -17.95 11.34 -1.17
N THR A 152 -18.90 11.91 -1.90
CA THR A 152 -20.33 11.67 -1.67
C THR A 152 -21.08 11.78 -2.98
N LYS A 153 -22.13 10.97 -3.11
CA LYS A 153 -23.02 11.01 -4.28
C LYS A 153 -24.28 11.78 -3.93
N LYS A 154 -24.49 12.93 -4.60
CA LYS A 154 -25.68 13.74 -4.45
C LYS A 154 -26.40 13.83 -5.79
N ASP A 155 -27.68 13.48 -5.80
CA ASP A 155 -28.53 13.48 -7.00
C ASP A 155 -27.90 12.69 -8.17
N GLY A 156 -27.22 11.59 -7.85
CA GLY A 156 -26.55 10.74 -8.82
C GLY A 156 -25.18 11.23 -9.31
N VAL A 157 -24.73 12.40 -8.88
CA VAL A 157 -23.43 13.00 -9.25
C VAL A 157 -22.43 12.86 -8.11
N MET A 158 -21.23 12.36 -8.44
CA MET A 158 -20.13 12.25 -7.49
C MET A 158 -19.49 13.62 -7.23
N ALA A 159 -19.37 13.99 -5.96
CA ALA A 159 -18.66 15.17 -5.51
C ALA A 159 -17.49 14.78 -4.59
N TYR A 160 -16.38 15.47 -4.71
CA TYR A 160 -15.14 15.22 -3.96
C TYR A 160 -14.84 16.40 -3.05
N PHE A 161 -14.34 16.10 -1.85
CA PHE A 161 -14.04 17.13 -0.84
C PHE A 161 -12.70 16.81 -0.16
N ASP A 162 -11.99 17.86 0.24
CA ASP A 162 -10.88 17.71 1.16
C ASP A 162 -11.37 17.48 2.61
N GLN A 163 -10.46 17.27 3.53
CA GLN A 163 -10.80 17.05 4.95
C GLN A 163 -11.39 18.28 5.65
N SER A 164 -11.27 19.48 5.07
CA SER A 164 -11.90 20.69 5.57
C SER A 164 -13.35 20.87 5.09
N GLY A 165 -13.81 20.01 4.18
CA GLY A 165 -15.12 20.10 3.53
C GLY A 165 -15.14 21.01 2.31
N ARG A 166 -13.99 21.47 1.81
CA ARG A 166 -13.90 22.23 0.56
C ARG A 166 -14.10 21.29 -0.62
N GLN A 167 -14.99 21.65 -1.52
CA GLN A 167 -15.23 20.91 -2.76
C GLN A 167 -14.02 21.01 -3.69
N LEU A 168 -13.65 19.88 -4.27
CA LEU A 168 -12.53 19.71 -5.19
C LEU A 168 -13.04 19.46 -6.62
N THR A 169 -12.24 19.86 -7.60
CA THR A 169 -12.37 19.33 -8.96
C THR A 169 -11.94 17.85 -8.97
N VAL A 170 -12.31 17.11 -9.99
CA VAL A 170 -11.84 15.71 -10.17
C VAL A 170 -10.32 15.66 -10.26
N ASP A 171 -9.70 16.58 -10.99
CA ASP A 171 -8.25 16.68 -11.14
C ASP A 171 -7.54 16.94 -9.80
N ASP A 172 -8.06 17.88 -8.99
CA ASP A 172 -7.53 18.16 -7.66
C ASP A 172 -7.68 16.96 -6.73
N ALA A 173 -8.82 16.25 -6.80
CA ALA A 173 -9.05 15.04 -6.01
C ALA A 173 -8.06 13.92 -6.36
N ILE A 174 -7.77 13.71 -7.64
CA ILE A 174 -6.77 12.76 -8.13
C ILE A 174 -5.37 13.15 -7.62
N LYS A 175 -4.98 14.42 -7.73
CA LYS A 175 -3.68 14.94 -7.28
C LYS A 175 -3.53 14.80 -5.76
N LEU A 176 -4.56 15.18 -5.00
CA LEU A 176 -4.59 15.04 -3.54
C LEU A 176 -4.44 13.58 -3.12
N SER A 177 -5.23 12.70 -3.71
CA SER A 177 -5.18 11.26 -3.43
C SER A 177 -3.82 10.65 -3.73
N SER A 178 -3.26 10.93 -4.91
CA SER A 178 -1.93 10.45 -5.33
C SER A 178 -0.83 10.94 -4.38
N SER A 179 -0.90 12.21 -3.97
CA SER A 179 0.02 12.80 -3.01
C SER A 179 -0.07 12.12 -1.64
N CYS A 180 -1.27 11.89 -1.12
CA CYS A 180 -1.47 11.19 0.15
C CYS A 180 -0.92 9.77 0.10
N CYS A 181 -1.15 9.03 -0.98
CA CYS A 181 -0.57 7.70 -1.19
C CYS A 181 0.98 7.72 -1.22
N ALA A 182 1.59 8.76 -1.77
CA ALA A 182 3.04 8.94 -1.76
C ALA A 182 3.58 9.25 -0.35
N GLN A 183 2.86 10.05 0.42
CA GLN A 183 3.26 10.48 1.76
C GLN A 183 3.33 9.33 2.78
N VAL A 184 2.69 8.20 2.51
CA VAL A 184 2.83 6.98 3.33
C VAL A 184 4.30 6.61 3.52
N SER A 185 5.15 6.82 2.52
CA SER A 185 6.59 6.55 2.58
C SER A 185 7.30 7.37 3.66
N TYR A 186 6.81 8.55 3.97
CA TYR A 186 7.38 9.48 4.96
C TYR A 186 6.71 9.39 6.33
N ARG A 187 5.61 8.65 6.48
CA ARG A 187 4.78 8.54 7.69
C ARG A 187 4.23 9.89 8.18
N ASN A 188 4.21 10.88 7.32
CA ASN A 188 3.68 12.22 7.60
C ASN A 188 2.63 12.57 6.55
N LEU A 189 1.38 12.66 6.95
CA LEU A 189 0.25 12.91 6.07
C LEU A 189 -0.19 14.38 6.21
N ASP A 190 0.04 15.15 5.16
CA ASP A 190 -0.48 16.49 4.97
C ASP A 190 -1.48 16.44 3.81
N GLN A 191 -2.75 16.67 4.13
CA GLN A 191 -3.87 16.57 3.19
C GLN A 191 -4.28 17.93 2.63
N SER A 192 -3.46 18.98 2.80
CA SER A 192 -3.69 20.26 2.16
C SER A 192 -3.51 20.17 0.65
N LEU A 193 -4.34 20.89 -0.11
CA LEU A 193 -4.26 20.87 -1.56
C LEU A 193 -2.93 21.49 -2.04
N GLU A 194 -2.42 22.52 -1.35
CA GLU A 194 -1.13 23.14 -1.66
C GLU A 194 0.00 22.10 -1.61
N LYS A 195 0.07 21.34 -0.50
CA LYS A 195 1.07 20.28 -0.35
C LYS A 195 0.88 19.15 -1.36
N ALA A 196 -0.36 18.84 -1.69
CA ALA A 196 -0.69 17.83 -2.68
C ALA A 196 -0.15 18.19 -4.07
N LEU A 197 -0.35 19.41 -4.49
CA LEU A 197 0.15 19.91 -5.79
C LEU A 197 1.68 19.90 -5.85
N ASP A 198 2.36 20.38 -4.80
CA ASP A 198 3.84 20.35 -4.70
C ASP A 198 4.39 18.91 -4.83
N ILE A 199 3.77 17.95 -4.13
CA ILE A 199 4.20 16.54 -4.19
C ILE A 199 3.90 15.95 -5.57
N TYR A 200 2.72 16.20 -6.12
CA TYR A 200 2.33 15.68 -7.42
C TYR A 200 3.28 16.15 -8.53
N GLU A 201 3.63 17.41 -8.54
CA GLU A 201 4.64 17.97 -9.46
C GLU A 201 6.01 17.27 -9.30
N LYS A 202 6.45 17.04 -8.07
CA LYS A 202 7.69 16.30 -7.80
C LYS A 202 7.65 14.84 -8.27
N LEU A 203 6.49 14.19 -8.18
CA LEU A 203 6.33 12.81 -8.65
C LEU A 203 6.45 12.69 -10.17
N LEU A 204 5.90 13.64 -10.92
CA LEU A 204 5.74 13.57 -12.37
C LEU A 204 6.63 14.52 -13.16
N GLY A 205 7.13 15.59 -12.55
CA GLY A 205 7.97 16.60 -13.22
C GLY A 205 9.39 16.14 -13.54
N MET A 206 9.83 15.01 -12.99
CA MET A 206 11.15 14.44 -13.28
C MET A 206 11.13 13.57 -14.55
N PRO A 207 12.26 13.45 -15.28
CA PRO A 207 12.37 12.56 -16.43
C PRO A 207 12.01 11.09 -16.10
N LYS A 208 12.42 10.62 -14.91
CA LYS A 208 11.99 9.33 -14.34
C LYS A 208 10.85 9.56 -13.36
N LYS A 209 9.63 9.28 -13.81
CA LYS A 209 8.42 9.53 -13.02
C LYS A 209 8.28 8.52 -11.88
N HIS A 210 7.87 9.00 -10.72
CA HIS A 210 7.56 8.17 -9.55
C HIS A 210 6.05 7.87 -9.51
N ALA A 211 5.60 6.97 -10.39
CA ALA A 211 4.18 6.74 -10.64
C ALA A 211 3.51 5.67 -9.76
N SER A 212 4.24 5.03 -8.82
CA SER A 212 3.63 4.00 -7.93
C SER A 212 2.48 4.52 -7.06
N PRO A 213 2.48 5.76 -6.53
CA PRO A 213 1.33 6.25 -5.76
C PRO A 213 0.05 6.39 -6.59
N LEU A 214 0.19 6.55 -7.91
CA LEU A 214 -0.92 6.72 -8.84
C LEU A 214 -1.62 5.37 -9.16
N GLU A 215 -1.06 4.24 -8.70
CA GLU A 215 -1.69 2.92 -8.82
C GLU A 215 -2.91 2.76 -7.91
N HIS A 216 -3.04 3.59 -6.88
CA HIS A 216 -4.13 3.55 -5.91
C HIS A 216 -5.36 4.36 -6.37
N VAL A 217 -5.19 5.20 -7.38
CA VAL A 217 -6.25 6.02 -7.98
C VAL A 217 -6.75 5.34 -9.23
N ALA A 218 -8.06 5.17 -9.37
CA ALA A 218 -8.63 4.40 -10.48
C ALA A 218 -10.06 4.83 -10.81
N THR A 219 -10.48 4.56 -12.05
CA THR A 219 -11.85 4.74 -12.53
C THR A 219 -12.39 3.45 -13.14
N PRO A 220 -13.69 3.16 -13.10
CA PRO A 220 -14.26 1.98 -13.76
C PRO A 220 -13.99 1.98 -15.26
N ILE A 221 -13.77 0.80 -15.84
CA ILE A 221 -13.72 0.63 -17.30
C ILE A 221 -15.15 0.81 -17.83
N ARG A 222 -15.31 1.61 -18.88
CA ARG A 222 -16.59 1.92 -19.49
C ARG A 222 -17.29 0.68 -20.03
N LEU A 223 -18.60 0.56 -19.84
CA LEU A 223 -19.40 -0.60 -20.21
C LEU A 223 -19.38 -0.93 -21.70
N ARG A 224 -19.21 0.08 -22.57
CA ARG A 224 -19.11 -0.09 -24.03
C ARG A 224 -17.80 -0.66 -24.54
N THR A 225 -16.82 -0.90 -23.65
CA THR A 225 -15.51 -1.45 -24.03
C THR A 225 -15.63 -2.94 -24.30
N GLU A 226 -15.26 -3.37 -25.50
CA GLU A 226 -15.25 -4.79 -25.89
C GLU A 226 -13.91 -5.43 -25.52
N PRO A 227 -13.86 -6.38 -24.56
CA PRO A 227 -12.60 -6.92 -24.05
C PRO A 227 -11.70 -7.54 -25.15
N TRP A 228 -12.30 -8.16 -26.16
CA TRP A 228 -11.58 -8.87 -27.22
C TRP A 228 -11.25 -8.02 -28.45
N ASN A 229 -11.65 -6.75 -28.44
CA ASN A 229 -11.36 -5.81 -29.50
C ASN A 229 -10.49 -4.65 -28.96
N PRO A 230 -9.15 -4.73 -29.10
CA PRO A 230 -8.25 -3.70 -28.57
C PRO A 230 -8.53 -2.28 -29.10
N LEU A 231 -9.17 -2.16 -30.27
CA LEU A 231 -9.51 -0.85 -30.83
C LEU A 231 -10.62 -0.11 -30.06
N THR A 232 -11.37 -0.83 -29.22
CA THR A 232 -12.42 -0.26 -28.37
C THR A 232 -11.94 -0.03 -26.95
N TRP A 233 -10.72 -0.42 -26.61
CA TRP A 233 -10.23 -0.29 -25.24
C TRP A 233 -10.17 1.18 -24.81
N GLN A 234 -10.60 1.39 -23.61
CA GLN A 234 -10.41 2.68 -22.93
C GLN A 234 -8.93 2.91 -22.68
N ASP A 235 -8.47 4.17 -22.85
CA ASP A 235 -7.10 4.55 -22.53
C ASP A 235 -6.70 4.08 -21.12
N GLY A 236 -5.47 3.59 -21.00
CA GLY A 236 -4.97 3.00 -19.77
C GLY A 236 -5.30 1.52 -19.56
N SER A 237 -6.13 0.90 -20.42
CA SER A 237 -6.31 -0.56 -20.42
C SER A 237 -5.04 -1.25 -20.94
N THR A 238 -4.61 -2.34 -20.29
CA THR A 238 -3.32 -2.98 -20.58
C THR A 238 -3.42 -4.39 -21.14
N HIS A 239 -4.43 -5.16 -20.71
CA HIS A 239 -4.60 -6.55 -21.14
C HIS A 239 -5.99 -7.08 -20.79
N VAL A 240 -6.35 -8.22 -21.39
CA VAL A 240 -7.55 -8.99 -21.08
C VAL A 240 -7.18 -10.34 -20.48
N ARG A 241 -7.88 -10.77 -19.46
CA ARG A 241 -7.73 -12.10 -18.86
C ARG A 241 -8.51 -13.14 -19.68
N LYS A 242 -8.15 -14.43 -19.56
CA LYS A 242 -8.83 -15.55 -20.25
C LYS A 242 -10.35 -15.59 -20.06
N ASN A 243 -10.84 -15.08 -18.94
CA ASN A 243 -12.27 -15.01 -18.62
C ASN A 243 -12.96 -13.73 -19.14
N GLY A 244 -12.31 -12.95 -20.00
CA GLY A 244 -12.88 -11.76 -20.63
C GLY A 244 -12.78 -10.47 -19.80
N TRP A 245 -12.20 -10.52 -18.61
CA TRP A 245 -12.01 -9.29 -17.83
C TRP A 245 -10.91 -8.42 -18.38
N LEU A 246 -11.25 -7.20 -18.76
CA LEU A 246 -10.28 -6.17 -19.12
C LEU A 246 -9.62 -5.61 -17.85
N CYS A 247 -8.32 -5.35 -17.94
CA CYS A 247 -7.50 -4.92 -16.81
C CYS A 247 -6.63 -3.72 -17.17
N SER A 248 -6.28 -2.95 -16.15
CA SER A 248 -5.25 -1.91 -16.21
C SER A 248 -4.23 -2.17 -15.11
N GLY A 249 -2.99 -2.49 -15.50
CA GLY A 249 -2.01 -2.99 -14.54
C GLY A 249 -2.51 -4.24 -13.81
N ASN A 250 -2.56 -4.20 -12.49
CA ASN A 250 -3.06 -5.29 -11.66
C ASN A 250 -4.56 -5.17 -11.28
N LEU A 251 -5.23 -4.12 -11.69
CA LEU A 251 -6.66 -3.91 -11.41
C LEU A 251 -7.55 -4.48 -12.51
N ARG A 252 -8.55 -5.24 -12.12
CA ARG A 252 -9.55 -5.86 -12.99
C ARG A 252 -10.82 -5.03 -13.03
N GLY A 253 -11.26 -4.65 -14.24
CA GLY A 253 -12.47 -3.84 -14.44
C GLY A 253 -12.30 -2.35 -14.13
N TRP A 254 -11.06 -1.91 -13.89
CA TRP A 254 -10.70 -0.53 -13.56
C TRP A 254 -9.52 -0.05 -14.39
N VAL A 255 -9.47 1.23 -14.69
CA VAL A 255 -8.30 1.91 -15.24
C VAL A 255 -7.51 2.56 -14.10
N GLN A 256 -6.26 2.16 -13.90
CA GLN A 256 -5.35 2.82 -12.97
C GLN A 256 -4.92 4.17 -13.53
N TYR A 257 -4.93 5.21 -12.72
CA TYR A 257 -4.49 6.53 -13.15
C TYR A 257 -3.02 6.54 -13.62
N ARG A 258 -2.17 5.70 -13.02
CA ARG A 258 -0.78 5.49 -13.47
C ARG A 258 -0.69 5.20 -14.97
N GLN A 259 -1.58 4.37 -15.51
CA GLN A 259 -1.55 3.93 -16.91
C GLN A 259 -1.95 5.04 -17.89
N LEU A 260 -2.52 6.15 -17.41
CA LEU A 260 -2.84 7.33 -18.19
C LEU A 260 -1.68 8.35 -18.24
N ILE A 261 -0.61 8.13 -17.44
CA ILE A 261 0.53 9.06 -17.39
C ILE A 261 1.53 8.71 -18.49
N PRO A 262 1.81 9.61 -19.43
CA PRO A 262 2.80 9.39 -20.47
C PRO A 262 4.18 9.11 -19.88
N HIS A 263 4.91 8.15 -20.42
CA HIS A 263 6.27 7.81 -20.00
C HIS A 263 6.40 7.43 -18.52
N HIS A 264 5.34 6.83 -17.93
CA HIS A 264 5.37 6.31 -16.55
C HIS A 264 6.26 5.06 -16.41
N THR A 265 6.65 4.46 -17.51
CA THR A 265 7.56 3.31 -17.61
C THR A 265 8.40 3.43 -18.89
N ASN A 266 9.53 2.75 -18.90
CA ASN A 266 10.38 2.63 -20.08
C ASN A 266 10.23 1.19 -20.64
N TRP A 267 9.85 1.06 -21.88
CA TRP A 267 9.68 -0.23 -22.56
C TRP A 267 10.88 -0.64 -23.40
N GLY A 268 12.00 0.10 -23.35
CA GLY A 268 13.22 -0.12 -24.09
C GLY A 268 13.45 0.91 -25.18
#